data_741055a568b9a7245994092e4b32f95d
#
_entry.id   741055a568b9a7245994092e4b32f95d
#
_cell.length_a   1.000
_cell.length_b   1.000
_cell.length_c   1.000
_cell.angle_alpha   90.00
_cell.angle_beta   90.00
_cell.angle_gamma   90.00
#
_symmetry.space_group_name_H-M   'P 1'
#
loop_
_entity.id
_entity.type
_entity.pdbx_description
1 polymer ?
#
loop_
_entity_poly.entity_id
_entity_poly.type
_entity_poly.pdbx_seq_one_letter_code
_entity_poly.pdbx_strand_id
1 'polypeptide(L)'
;MTVEEFLERPERWDGNHEELIEGEIYLSPNNKPRHNIVVDRIQERLQPLKKQGFVVLGEVACRVSDSSLPNTDVAVIRQDRWEANGLDNFLPESPALVVEVASPNQMRKLLNKAALYLEYGAEQVWIAYPQKRVVQVLSADGSREAREAETVEFHGIVIPVSEIFPA
;
A
#
# COMPACT_ATOMS: atom_id res chain seq x y z
N MET A 1 -8.79 16.96 -11.63
CA MET A 1 -7.53 16.72 -12.34
C MET A 1 -7.48 15.27 -12.79
N THR A 2 -7.03 15.03 -14.00
CA THR A 2 -6.79 13.68 -14.52
C THR A 2 -5.37 13.22 -14.23
N VAL A 3 -5.11 11.93 -14.42
CA VAL A 3 -3.76 11.36 -14.28
C VAL A 3 -2.80 11.98 -15.31
N GLU A 4 -3.26 12.19 -16.54
CA GLU A 4 -2.46 12.86 -17.57
C GLU A 4 -2.03 14.27 -17.15
N GLU A 5 -2.97 15.09 -16.70
CA GLU A 5 -2.69 16.45 -16.20
C GLU A 5 -1.73 16.42 -15.00
N PHE A 6 -1.90 15.44 -14.12
CA PHE A 6 -1.01 15.25 -12.97
C PHE A 6 0.42 14.94 -13.39
N LEU A 7 0.61 14.03 -14.37
CA LEU A 7 1.93 13.61 -14.86
C LEU A 7 2.64 14.69 -15.69
N GLU A 8 1.92 15.62 -16.30
CA GLU A 8 2.49 16.76 -17.02
C GLU A 8 3.07 17.85 -16.10
N ARG A 9 2.79 17.78 -14.80
CA ARG A 9 3.27 18.78 -13.85
C ARG A 9 4.78 18.59 -13.59
N PRO A 10 5.51 19.71 -13.30
CA PRO A 10 6.92 19.61 -12.94
C PRO A 10 7.15 18.73 -11.70
N GLU A 11 8.24 17.96 -11.71
CA GLU A 11 8.66 17.20 -10.54
C GLU A 11 8.97 18.12 -9.36
N ARG A 12 8.66 17.63 -8.15
CA ARG A 12 9.02 18.33 -6.91
C ARG A 12 10.42 17.91 -6.47
N TRP A 13 11.17 18.91 -6.02
CA TRP A 13 12.55 18.73 -5.53
C TRP A 13 12.68 19.01 -4.02
N ASP A 14 11.58 19.20 -3.30
CA ASP A 14 11.56 19.54 -1.88
C ASP A 14 11.49 18.33 -0.94
N GLY A 15 11.58 17.11 -1.49
CA GLY A 15 11.53 15.88 -0.72
C GLY A 15 10.14 15.39 -0.36
N ASN A 16 9.09 16.10 -0.76
CA ASN A 16 7.72 15.63 -0.60
C ASN A 16 7.29 14.75 -1.78
N HIS A 17 6.44 13.79 -1.50
CA HIS A 17 5.84 12.92 -2.51
C HIS A 17 4.40 13.33 -2.79
N GLU A 18 4.02 13.32 -4.05
CA GLU A 18 2.67 13.62 -4.49
C GLU A 18 1.96 12.36 -4.96
N GLU A 19 0.68 12.26 -4.62
CA GLU A 19 -0.23 11.25 -5.14
C GLU A 19 -1.48 11.94 -5.68
N LEU A 20 -2.12 11.36 -6.68
CA LEU A 20 -3.42 11.80 -7.16
C LEU A 20 -4.48 10.80 -6.67
N ILE A 21 -5.48 11.30 -5.94
CA ILE A 21 -6.57 10.48 -5.41
C ILE A 21 -7.88 11.20 -5.71
N GLU A 22 -8.72 10.59 -6.55
CA GLU A 22 -10.02 11.15 -6.96
C GLU A 22 -9.93 12.60 -7.47
N GLY A 23 -8.88 12.89 -8.25
CA GLY A 23 -8.66 14.20 -8.85
C GLY A 23 -8.00 15.24 -7.93
N GLU A 24 -7.71 14.88 -6.68
CA GLU A 24 -7.05 15.76 -5.71
C GLU A 24 -5.61 15.35 -5.46
N ILE A 25 -4.71 16.30 -5.35
CA ILE A 25 -3.31 16.08 -5.05
C ILE A 25 -3.10 16.00 -3.54
N TYR A 26 -2.49 14.92 -3.09
CA TYR A 26 -2.08 14.73 -1.71
C TYR A 26 -0.56 14.75 -1.62
N LEU A 27 -0.05 15.45 -0.59
CA LEU A 27 1.37 15.52 -0.29
C LEU A 27 1.70 14.63 0.90
N SER A 28 2.78 13.89 0.79
CA SER A 28 3.36 13.13 1.90
C SER A 28 4.81 13.56 2.12
N PRO A 29 5.21 13.89 3.35
CA PRO A 29 6.60 14.18 3.63
C PRO A 29 7.47 12.92 3.50
N ASN A 30 8.78 13.10 3.46
CA ASN A 30 9.71 11.99 3.49
C ASN A 30 9.50 11.11 4.72
N ASN A 31 9.61 9.81 4.54
CA ASN A 31 9.42 8.83 5.59
C ASN A 31 10.56 8.87 6.61
N LYS A 32 10.18 8.74 7.89
CA LYS A 32 11.15 8.58 8.98
C LYS A 32 11.62 7.12 9.09
N PRO A 33 12.78 6.86 9.72
CA PRO A 33 13.31 5.50 9.85
C PRO A 33 12.33 4.45 10.39
N ARG A 34 11.49 4.82 11.35
CA ARG A 34 10.47 3.91 11.91
C ARG A 34 9.51 3.41 10.84
N HIS A 35 9.04 4.28 9.96
CA HIS A 35 8.20 3.94 8.83
C HIS A 35 8.91 2.92 7.92
N ASN A 36 10.14 3.21 7.55
CA ASN A 36 10.91 2.36 6.64
C ASN A 36 11.21 0.97 7.25
N ILE A 37 11.47 0.89 8.55
CA ILE A 37 11.67 -0.40 9.24
C ILE A 37 10.39 -1.24 9.20
N VAL A 38 9.23 -0.64 9.43
CA VAL A 38 7.95 -1.35 9.36
C VAL A 38 7.68 -1.86 7.95
N VAL A 39 7.88 -1.03 6.93
CA VAL A 39 7.76 -1.42 5.52
C VAL A 39 8.67 -2.60 5.21
N ASP A 40 9.95 -2.50 5.57
CA ASP A 40 10.95 -3.53 5.32
C ASP A 40 10.58 -4.88 5.96
N ARG A 41 10.18 -4.86 7.23
CA ARG A 41 9.78 -6.08 7.94
C ARG A 41 8.56 -6.75 7.32
N ILE A 42 7.55 -5.99 6.95
CA ILE A 42 6.36 -6.54 6.29
C ILE A 42 6.73 -7.10 4.92
N GLN A 43 7.50 -6.36 4.14
CA GLN A 43 7.92 -6.80 2.81
C GLN A 43 8.73 -8.10 2.88
N GLU A 44 9.66 -8.22 3.82
CA GLU A 44 10.46 -9.43 4.05
C GLU A 44 9.57 -10.63 4.38
N ARG A 45 8.60 -10.45 5.28
CA ARG A 45 7.71 -11.53 5.71
C ARG A 45 6.74 -12.00 4.61
N LEU A 46 6.47 -11.15 3.64
CA LEU A 46 5.60 -11.49 2.50
C LEU A 46 6.35 -12.17 1.34
N GLN A 47 7.69 -12.20 1.36
CA GLN A 47 8.49 -12.80 0.27
C GLN A 47 8.11 -14.25 -0.07
N PRO A 48 7.71 -15.12 0.87
CA PRO A 48 7.28 -16.49 0.54
C PRO A 48 6.09 -16.56 -0.43
N LEU A 49 5.31 -15.50 -0.58
CA LEU A 49 4.22 -15.42 -1.57
C LEU A 49 4.71 -15.56 -3.01
N LYS A 50 5.98 -15.30 -3.28
CA LYS A 50 6.59 -15.50 -4.60
C LYS A 50 6.44 -16.96 -5.07
N LYS A 51 6.45 -17.92 -4.17
CA LYS A 51 6.25 -19.35 -4.47
C LYS A 51 4.81 -19.68 -4.85
N GLN A 52 3.88 -18.77 -4.59
CA GLN A 52 2.46 -18.93 -4.89
C GLN A 52 2.01 -18.13 -6.12
N GLY A 53 2.98 -17.62 -6.92
CA GLY A 53 2.67 -16.86 -8.12
C GLY A 53 2.35 -15.38 -7.86
N PHE A 54 2.97 -14.78 -6.84
CA PHE A 54 2.90 -13.36 -6.57
C PHE A 54 4.26 -12.67 -6.74
N VAL A 55 4.21 -11.38 -7.02
CA VAL A 55 5.34 -10.46 -6.96
C VAL A 55 5.15 -9.59 -5.72
N VAL A 56 6.21 -9.38 -4.93
CA VAL A 56 6.17 -8.54 -3.73
C VAL A 56 7.15 -7.38 -3.91
N LEU A 57 6.63 -6.17 -3.95
CA LEU A 57 7.40 -4.95 -4.21
C LEU A 57 7.05 -3.84 -3.22
N GLY A 58 8.01 -2.92 -3.01
CA GLY A 58 7.76 -1.65 -2.35
C GLY A 58 7.44 -0.56 -3.38
N GLU A 59 6.71 0.46 -2.94
CA GLU A 59 6.46 1.70 -3.69
C GLU A 59 5.99 1.49 -5.15
N VAL A 60 4.84 0.85 -5.32
CA VAL A 60 4.22 0.69 -6.63
C VAL A 60 3.11 1.71 -6.81
N ALA A 61 3.18 2.49 -7.89
CA ALA A 61 2.10 3.36 -8.31
C ALA A 61 1.08 2.59 -9.16
N CYS A 62 -0.21 2.77 -8.84
CA CYS A 62 -1.30 2.09 -9.51
C CYS A 62 -2.25 3.11 -10.15
N ARG A 63 -2.41 3.07 -11.47
CA ARG A 63 -3.41 3.88 -12.16
C ARG A 63 -4.75 3.14 -12.08
N VAL A 64 -5.49 3.35 -11.01
CA VAL A 64 -6.76 2.65 -10.78
C VAL A 64 -7.94 3.31 -11.48
N SER A 65 -7.84 4.59 -11.83
CA SER A 65 -8.84 5.32 -12.61
C SER A 65 -8.20 6.47 -13.38
N ASP A 66 -8.99 7.18 -14.18
CA ASP A 66 -8.50 8.36 -14.90
C ASP A 66 -8.16 9.54 -13.99
N SER A 67 -8.59 9.50 -12.73
CA SER A 67 -8.35 10.56 -11.74
C SER A 67 -7.62 10.07 -10.49
N SER A 68 -7.08 8.85 -10.49
CA SER A 68 -6.41 8.30 -9.31
C SER A 68 -5.15 7.49 -9.68
N LEU A 69 -4.04 7.95 -9.13
CA LEU A 69 -2.72 7.32 -9.22
C LEU A 69 -2.09 7.28 -7.81
N PRO A 70 -2.64 6.42 -6.92
CA PRO A 70 -2.07 6.24 -5.59
C PRO A 70 -0.76 5.44 -5.63
N ASN A 71 0.10 5.66 -4.65
CA ASN A 71 1.34 4.94 -4.45
C ASN A 71 1.25 4.08 -3.19
N THR A 72 1.67 2.82 -3.29
CA THR A 72 1.65 1.87 -2.17
C THR A 72 2.98 1.86 -1.41
N ASP A 73 2.97 1.54 -0.13
CA ASP A 73 4.20 1.26 0.62
C ASP A 73 4.69 -0.16 0.35
N VAL A 74 3.79 -1.14 0.33
CA VAL A 74 4.08 -2.52 -0.11
C VAL A 74 2.93 -3.01 -0.98
N ALA A 75 3.26 -3.67 -2.08
CA ALA A 75 2.30 -4.25 -3.00
C ALA A 75 2.58 -5.74 -3.22
N VAL A 76 1.53 -6.54 -3.16
CA VAL A 76 1.55 -7.95 -3.56
C VAL A 76 0.69 -8.08 -4.81
N ILE A 77 1.31 -8.44 -5.93
CA ILE A 77 0.69 -8.43 -7.25
C ILE A 77 0.71 -9.85 -7.81
N ARG A 78 -0.39 -10.30 -8.42
CA ARG A 78 -0.39 -11.57 -9.13
C ARG A 78 0.61 -11.52 -10.28
N GLN A 79 1.45 -12.54 -10.39
CA GLN A 79 2.53 -12.55 -11.37
C GLN A 79 2.03 -12.48 -12.81
N ASP A 80 0.93 -13.15 -13.13
CA ASP A 80 0.32 -13.09 -14.46
C ASP A 80 -0.13 -11.67 -14.83
N ARG A 81 -0.67 -10.92 -13.87
CA ARG A 81 -1.06 -9.51 -14.07
C ARG A 81 0.15 -8.61 -14.22
N TRP A 82 1.18 -8.85 -13.44
CA TRP A 82 2.45 -8.13 -13.52
C TRP A 82 3.11 -8.30 -14.91
N GLU A 83 3.21 -9.55 -15.38
CA GLU A 83 3.79 -9.87 -16.68
C GLU A 83 2.98 -9.29 -17.85
N ALA A 84 1.64 -9.35 -17.77
CA ALA A 84 0.75 -8.80 -18.80
C ALA A 84 0.87 -7.28 -18.95
N ASN A 85 1.17 -6.57 -17.85
CA ASN A 85 1.26 -5.10 -17.85
C ASN A 85 2.58 -4.57 -18.42
N GLY A 86 3.68 -5.31 -18.29
CA GLY A 86 5.02 -4.85 -18.64
C GLY A 86 5.64 -3.95 -17.58
N LEU A 87 6.93 -3.62 -17.74
CA LEU A 87 7.72 -2.92 -16.72
C LEU A 87 7.63 -1.38 -16.81
N ASP A 88 7.18 -0.86 -17.94
CA ASP A 88 7.21 0.59 -18.20
C ASP A 88 5.84 1.28 -18.06
N ASN A 89 4.85 0.54 -17.57
CA ASN A 89 3.50 1.06 -17.39
C ASN A 89 3.11 1.02 -15.90
N PHE A 90 2.31 2.00 -15.46
CA PHE A 90 1.66 1.91 -14.16
C PHE A 90 0.72 0.70 -14.12
N LEU A 91 0.65 0.04 -12.99
CA LEU A 91 -0.29 -1.06 -12.82
C LEU A 91 -1.73 -0.54 -13.00
N PRO A 92 -2.55 -1.13 -13.92
CA PRO A 92 -3.86 -0.57 -14.26
C PRO A 92 -4.99 -0.99 -13.29
N GLU A 93 -4.65 -1.58 -12.17
CA GLU A 93 -5.55 -2.08 -11.14
C GLU A 93 -4.87 -2.05 -9.79
N SER A 94 -5.62 -2.29 -8.72
CA SER A 94 -5.02 -2.46 -7.40
C SER A 94 -4.23 -3.76 -7.32
N PRO A 95 -3.11 -3.78 -6.57
CA PRO A 95 -2.47 -5.03 -6.14
C PRO A 95 -3.46 -5.92 -5.38
N ALA A 96 -3.19 -7.23 -5.33
CA ALA A 96 -4.02 -8.16 -4.57
C ALA A 96 -4.00 -7.86 -3.06
N LEU A 97 -2.83 -7.49 -2.52
CA LEU A 97 -2.66 -6.94 -1.19
C LEU A 97 -1.92 -5.61 -1.28
N VAL A 98 -2.46 -4.60 -0.62
CA VAL A 98 -1.79 -3.31 -0.42
C VAL A 98 -1.49 -3.13 1.06
N VAL A 99 -0.29 -2.72 1.38
CA VAL A 99 0.09 -2.31 2.74
C VAL A 99 0.47 -0.84 2.73
N GLU A 100 -0.13 -0.10 3.64
CA GLU A 100 0.19 1.30 3.91
C GLU A 100 0.68 1.41 5.36
N VAL A 101 1.73 2.18 5.58
CA VAL A 101 2.25 2.45 6.92
C VAL A 101 1.95 3.89 7.28
N ALA A 102 1.16 4.09 8.33
CA ALA A 102 0.68 5.41 8.70
C ALA A 102 1.76 6.27 9.34
N SER A 103 1.86 7.51 8.90
CA SER A 103 2.47 8.60 9.63
C SER A 103 1.40 9.32 10.47
N PRO A 104 1.79 10.11 11.49
CA PRO A 104 0.81 10.86 12.27
C PRO A 104 -0.13 11.70 11.39
N ASN A 105 -1.41 11.76 11.74
CA ASN A 105 -2.45 12.56 11.07
C ASN A 105 -2.82 12.12 9.65
N GLN A 106 -2.54 10.88 9.27
CA GLN A 106 -2.86 10.35 7.94
C GLN A 106 -4.04 9.37 7.91
N MET A 107 -4.68 9.08 9.02
CA MET A 107 -5.72 8.05 9.10
C MET A 107 -6.82 8.22 8.06
N ARG A 108 -7.36 9.44 7.92
CA ARG A 108 -8.45 9.73 6.98
C ARG A 108 -8.02 9.49 5.53
N LYS A 109 -6.84 9.97 5.16
CA LYS A 109 -6.26 9.76 3.81
C LYS A 109 -6.10 8.27 3.53
N LEU A 110 -5.55 7.52 4.47
CA LEU A 110 -5.29 6.08 4.30
C LEU A 110 -6.57 5.27 4.22
N LEU A 111 -7.60 5.62 4.98
CA LEU A 111 -8.92 4.98 4.87
C LEU A 111 -9.56 5.24 3.50
N ASN A 112 -9.44 6.45 2.97
CA ASN A 112 -9.92 6.77 1.62
C ASN A 112 -9.14 5.99 0.55
N LYS A 113 -7.83 5.89 0.68
CA LYS A 113 -7.00 5.05 -0.20
C LYS A 113 -7.39 3.57 -0.12
N ALA A 114 -7.63 3.06 1.09
CA ALA A 114 -8.03 1.67 1.28
C ALA A 114 -9.35 1.36 0.57
N ALA A 115 -10.34 2.24 0.70
CA ALA A 115 -11.61 2.10 0.00
C ALA A 115 -11.42 2.09 -1.52
N LEU A 116 -10.56 2.95 -2.04
CA LEU A 116 -10.21 3.02 -3.46
C LEU A 116 -9.54 1.71 -3.93
N TYR A 117 -8.55 1.20 -3.21
CA TYR A 117 -7.89 -0.05 -3.55
C TYR A 117 -8.86 -1.24 -3.58
N LEU A 118 -9.75 -1.33 -2.60
CA LEU A 118 -10.76 -2.41 -2.55
C LEU A 118 -11.75 -2.30 -3.71
N GLU A 119 -12.17 -1.10 -4.08
CA GLU A 119 -13.05 -0.87 -5.24
C GLU A 119 -12.42 -1.35 -6.54
N TYR A 120 -11.11 -1.19 -6.70
CA TYR A 120 -10.38 -1.54 -7.92
C TYR A 120 -9.60 -2.85 -7.85
N GLY A 121 -10.04 -3.78 -7.00
CA GLY A 121 -9.65 -5.19 -7.08
C GLY A 121 -8.73 -5.74 -5.99
N ALA A 122 -8.32 -4.96 -5.01
CA ALA A 122 -7.57 -5.50 -3.89
C ALA A 122 -8.42 -6.49 -3.07
N GLU A 123 -7.83 -7.61 -2.69
CA GLU A 123 -8.49 -8.58 -1.80
C GLU A 123 -8.46 -8.08 -0.35
N GLN A 124 -7.33 -7.50 0.05
CA GLN A 124 -7.13 -6.90 1.37
C GLN A 124 -6.28 -5.63 1.27
N VAL A 125 -6.49 -4.74 2.22
CA VAL A 125 -5.62 -3.59 2.50
C VAL A 125 -5.25 -3.63 3.97
N TRP A 126 -3.95 -3.56 4.27
CA TRP A 126 -3.44 -3.45 5.63
C TRP A 126 -2.95 -2.03 5.87
N ILE A 127 -3.39 -1.42 6.96
CA ILE A 127 -2.86 -0.14 7.43
C ILE A 127 -2.15 -0.39 8.75
N ALA A 128 -0.83 -0.26 8.75
CA ALA A 128 -0.03 -0.40 9.95
C ALA A 128 0.11 0.96 10.65
N TYR A 129 -0.18 1.00 11.93
CA TYR A 129 -0.08 2.20 12.78
C TYR A 129 1.07 2.03 13.78
N PRO A 130 2.28 2.54 13.48
CA PRO A 130 3.45 2.30 14.34
C PRO A 130 3.31 2.83 15.75
N GLN A 131 2.63 3.96 15.92
CA GLN A 131 2.45 4.56 17.26
C GLN A 131 1.50 3.77 18.15
N LYS A 132 0.48 3.16 17.56
CA LYS A 132 -0.50 2.32 18.27
C LYS A 132 -0.11 0.86 18.32
N ARG A 133 0.87 0.46 17.52
CA ARG A 133 1.34 -0.93 17.37
C ARG A 133 0.21 -1.89 16.99
N VAL A 134 -0.62 -1.45 16.05
CA VAL A 134 -1.74 -2.24 15.52
C VAL A 134 -1.73 -2.23 14.00
N VAL A 135 -2.36 -3.24 13.40
CA VAL A 135 -2.61 -3.31 11.96
C VAL A 135 -4.12 -3.41 11.75
N GLN A 136 -4.67 -2.48 10.99
CA GLN A 136 -6.05 -2.56 10.53
C GLN A 136 -6.09 -3.36 9.24
N VAL A 137 -6.91 -4.40 9.21
CA VAL A 137 -7.10 -5.27 8.04
C VAL A 137 -8.47 -4.97 7.44
N LEU A 138 -8.49 -4.49 6.20
CA LEU A 138 -9.71 -4.14 5.48
C LEU A 138 -9.91 -5.09 4.29
N SER A 139 -11.15 -5.50 4.08
CA SER A 139 -11.58 -6.32 2.93
C SER A 139 -13.01 -5.97 2.56
N ALA A 140 -13.56 -6.62 1.52
CA ALA A 140 -14.97 -6.48 1.16
C ALA A 140 -15.92 -6.91 2.30
N ASP A 141 -15.46 -7.79 3.20
CA ASP A 141 -16.25 -8.31 4.32
C ASP A 141 -16.24 -7.40 5.55
N GLY A 142 -15.48 -6.32 5.52
CA GLY A 142 -15.38 -5.36 6.61
C GLY A 142 -13.95 -5.11 7.06
N SER A 143 -13.78 -4.66 8.29
CA SER A 143 -12.46 -4.40 8.85
C SER A 143 -12.30 -4.96 10.26
N ARG A 144 -11.05 -5.29 10.62
CA ARG A 144 -10.67 -5.68 11.98
C ARG A 144 -9.35 -5.03 12.36
N GLU A 145 -9.13 -4.85 13.64
CA GLU A 145 -7.88 -4.39 14.20
C GLU A 145 -7.10 -5.58 14.76
N ALA A 146 -5.88 -5.81 14.26
CA ALA A 146 -4.97 -6.81 14.77
C ALA A 146 -3.96 -6.15 15.72
N ARG A 147 -3.94 -6.60 16.97
CA ARG A 147 -3.07 -6.11 18.04
C ARG A 147 -1.81 -6.95 18.18
N GLU A 148 -0.87 -6.53 19.03
CA GLU A 148 0.44 -7.21 19.19
C GLU A 148 0.36 -8.72 19.45
N ALA A 149 -0.64 -9.17 20.21
CA ALA A 149 -0.82 -10.60 20.51
C ALA A 149 -1.47 -11.39 19.37
N GLU A 150 -1.86 -10.71 18.30
CA GLU A 150 -2.59 -11.28 17.17
C GLU A 150 -1.73 -11.34 15.92
N THR A 151 -2.29 -11.87 14.84
CA THR A 151 -1.62 -12.04 13.56
C THR A 151 -2.41 -11.39 12.44
N VAL A 152 -1.72 -11.09 11.34
CA VAL A 152 -2.32 -10.82 10.05
C VAL A 152 -1.98 -11.95 9.09
N GLU A 153 -2.84 -12.23 8.13
CA GLU A 153 -2.68 -13.35 7.22
C GLU A 153 -3.10 -12.97 5.79
N PHE A 154 -2.30 -13.42 4.83
CA PHE A 154 -2.63 -13.33 3.41
C PHE A 154 -2.14 -14.59 2.69
N HIS A 155 -3.08 -15.32 2.07
CA HIS A 155 -2.80 -16.57 1.33
C HIS A 155 -1.89 -17.56 2.08
N GLY A 156 -2.18 -17.78 3.37
CA GLY A 156 -1.44 -18.72 4.21
C GLY A 156 -0.15 -18.18 4.82
N ILE A 157 0.28 -16.97 4.45
CA ILE A 157 1.40 -16.31 5.11
C ILE A 157 0.88 -15.59 6.33
N VAL A 158 1.34 -16.02 7.51
CA VAL A 158 0.92 -15.50 8.82
C VAL A 158 2.04 -14.67 9.41
N ILE A 159 1.75 -13.42 9.77
CA ILE A 159 2.71 -12.51 10.38
C ILE A 159 2.23 -12.09 11.75
N PRO A 160 2.96 -12.42 12.83
CA PRO A 160 2.66 -11.87 14.15
C PRO A 160 2.82 -10.35 14.16
N VAL A 161 1.82 -9.64 14.66
CA VAL A 161 1.87 -8.17 14.70
C VAL A 161 3.05 -7.69 15.57
N SER A 162 3.40 -8.44 16.61
CA SER A 162 4.56 -8.14 17.46
C SER A 162 5.91 -8.10 16.71
N GLU A 163 5.99 -8.74 15.53
CA GLU A 163 7.22 -8.78 14.72
C GLU A 163 7.28 -7.66 13.67
N ILE A 164 6.21 -6.90 13.52
CA ILE A 164 6.13 -5.81 12.53
C ILE A 164 6.76 -4.53 13.07
N PHE A 165 6.44 -4.17 14.31
CA PHE A 165 6.81 -2.89 14.88
C PHE A 165 8.11 -2.97 15.68
N PRO A 166 9.06 -2.06 15.44
CA PRO A 166 10.27 -1.97 16.27
C PRO A 166 9.93 -1.49 17.69
N ALA A 167 10.79 -1.82 18.60
CA ALA A 167 10.66 -1.41 20.01
C ALA A 167 10.74 0.13 20.17
#